data_d456de5f94c817eb7c973150b9a97b51
#
_entry.id   d456de5f94c817eb7c973150b9a97b51
#
_cell.length_a   1.000
_cell.length_b   1.000
_cell.length_c   1.000
_cell.angle_alpha   90.00
_cell.angle_beta   90.00
_cell.angle_gamma   90.00
#
_symmetry.space_group_name_H-M   'P 1'
#
loop_
_entity.id
_entity.type
_entity.pdbx_description
1 polymer ?
#
loop_
_entity_poly.entity_id
_entity_poly.type
_entity_poly.pdbx_seq_one_letter_code
_entity_poly.pdbx_strand_id
1 'polypeptide(L)' 'MLEQIKEIVAESLNVEADTLTTDTLFKEDLGADSLDLFELVMAFEEAFEIEIPSEDLEEIKTVGDVVSYVESHK' A
#
# COMPACT_ATOMS: atom_id res chain seq x y z
N MET A 1 -5.06 2.08 11.71
CA MET A 1 -4.99 2.15 10.24
C MET A 1 -3.58 1.82 9.69
N LEU A 2 -2.57 2.51 10.14
CA LEU A 2 -1.20 2.24 9.67
C LEU A 2 -0.78 0.79 9.89
N GLU A 3 -1.11 0.24 11.04
CA GLU A 3 -0.77 -1.15 11.36
C GLU A 3 -1.39 -2.13 10.37
N GLN A 4 -2.65 -1.92 10.02
CA GLN A 4 -3.33 -2.79 9.06
C GLN A 4 -2.69 -2.71 7.68
N ILE A 5 -2.31 -1.51 7.27
CA ILE A 5 -1.66 -1.32 5.98
C ILE A 5 -0.31 -2.01 5.96
N LYS A 6 0.45 -1.89 7.03
CA LYS A 6 1.75 -2.56 7.14
C LYS A 6 1.59 -4.08 7.05
N GLU A 7 0.59 -4.63 7.72
CA GLU A 7 0.34 -6.08 7.67
C GLU A 7 -0.02 -6.54 6.28
N ILE A 8 -0.83 -5.78 5.58
CA ILE A 8 -1.23 -6.11 4.21
C ILE A 8 0.00 -6.09 3.29
N VAL A 9 0.82 -5.07 3.40
CA VAL A 9 2.05 -4.95 2.61
C VAL A 9 3.00 -6.11 2.93
N ALA A 10 3.16 -6.41 4.22
CA ALA A 10 4.05 -7.48 4.65
C ALA A 10 3.63 -8.83 4.07
N GLU A 11 2.35 -9.13 4.07
CA GLU A 11 1.84 -10.38 3.51
C GLU A 11 1.96 -10.42 2.00
N SER A 12 1.62 -9.33 1.34
CA SER A 12 1.60 -9.30 -0.12
C SER A 12 2.99 -9.35 -0.73
N LEU A 13 3.96 -8.70 -0.10
CA LEU A 13 5.32 -8.62 -0.61
C LEU A 13 6.30 -9.52 0.14
N ASN A 14 5.80 -10.27 1.11
CA ASN A 14 6.61 -11.19 1.89
C ASN A 14 7.80 -10.48 2.57
N VAL A 15 7.50 -9.38 3.22
CA VAL A 15 8.48 -8.61 4.00
C VAL A 15 7.98 -8.48 5.43
N GLU A 16 8.85 -8.08 6.33
CA GLU A 16 8.47 -7.93 7.73
C GLU A 16 7.82 -6.57 7.98
N ALA A 17 6.66 -6.58 8.62
CA ALA A 17 5.92 -5.36 8.93
C ALA A 17 6.75 -4.39 9.78
N ASP A 18 7.59 -4.91 10.65
CA ASP A 18 8.44 -4.09 11.53
C ASP A 18 9.44 -3.23 10.78
N THR A 19 9.78 -3.59 9.55
CA THR A 19 10.72 -2.82 8.76
C THR A 19 10.05 -1.70 7.97
N LEU A 20 8.73 -1.66 7.99
CA LEU A 20 7.96 -0.68 7.22
C LEU A 20 7.70 0.59 8.02
N THR A 21 7.80 1.72 7.33
CA THR A 21 7.47 3.02 7.91
C THR A 21 6.60 3.78 6.91
N THR A 22 6.10 4.93 7.31
CA THR A 22 5.32 5.76 6.39
C THR A 22 6.16 6.27 5.22
N ASP A 23 7.48 6.31 5.37
CA ASP A 23 8.38 6.77 4.31
C ASP A 23 8.86 5.65 3.39
N THR A 24 8.51 4.39 3.69
CA THR A 24 8.92 3.26 2.87
C THR A 24 8.34 3.36 1.47
N LEU A 25 9.22 3.32 0.47
CA LEU A 25 8.83 3.39 -0.93
C LEU A 25 8.60 1.97 -1.47
N PHE A 26 7.45 1.76 -2.09
CA PHE A 26 7.12 0.42 -2.59
C PHE A 26 8.09 -0.06 -3.67
N LYS A 27 8.40 0.81 -4.62
CA LYS A 27 9.28 0.43 -5.73
C LYS A 27 10.75 0.40 -5.35
N GLU A 28 11.20 1.43 -4.65
CA GLU A 28 12.62 1.59 -4.34
C GLU A 28 13.08 0.79 -3.13
N ASP A 29 12.29 0.81 -2.07
CA ASP A 29 12.66 0.13 -0.84
C ASP A 29 12.25 -1.33 -0.80
N LEU A 30 11.09 -1.64 -1.37
CA LEU A 30 10.55 -3.00 -1.35
C LEU A 30 10.71 -3.75 -2.67
N GLY A 31 11.16 -3.07 -3.71
CA GLY A 31 11.37 -3.67 -5.01
C GLY A 31 10.10 -4.11 -5.70
N ALA A 32 8.97 -3.55 -5.32
CA ALA A 32 7.69 -3.90 -5.94
C ALA A 32 7.58 -3.31 -7.34
N ASP A 33 7.20 -4.13 -8.30
CA ASP A 33 6.95 -3.63 -9.65
C ASP A 33 5.47 -3.27 -9.81
N SER A 34 5.08 -2.91 -11.02
CA SER A 34 3.69 -2.48 -11.28
C SER A 34 2.66 -3.55 -10.95
N LEU A 35 3.02 -4.80 -11.20
CA LEU A 35 2.12 -5.92 -10.95
C LEU A 35 1.93 -6.14 -9.45
N ASP A 36 3.02 -6.08 -8.71
CA ASP A 36 2.98 -6.22 -7.25
C ASP A 36 2.16 -5.09 -6.63
N LEU A 37 2.35 -3.88 -7.14
CA LEU A 37 1.62 -2.72 -6.66
C LEU A 37 0.12 -2.86 -6.94
N PHE A 38 -0.21 -3.39 -8.11
CA PHE A 38 -1.61 -3.62 -8.49
C PHE A 38 -2.27 -4.62 -7.53
N GLU A 39 -1.57 -5.69 -7.18
CA GLU A 39 -2.07 -6.67 -6.23
C GLU A 39 -2.25 -6.09 -4.84
N LEU A 40 -1.31 -5.24 -4.42
CA LEU A 40 -1.40 -4.54 -3.14
C LEU A 40 -2.63 -3.67 -3.09
N VAL A 41 -2.88 -2.92 -4.16
CA VAL A 41 -4.02 -2.03 -4.25
C VAL A 41 -5.32 -2.82 -4.14
N MET A 42 -5.40 -3.96 -4.80
CA MET A 42 -6.58 -4.82 -4.71
C MET A 42 -6.82 -5.29 -3.28
N ALA A 43 -5.75 -5.63 -2.57
CA ALA A 43 -5.83 -6.04 -1.18
C ALA A 43 -6.35 -4.91 -0.30
N PHE A 44 -5.89 -3.68 -0.53
CA PHE A 44 -6.36 -2.52 0.21
C PHE A 44 -7.82 -2.22 -0.07
N GLU A 45 -8.23 -2.32 -1.34
CA GLU A 45 -9.62 -2.10 -1.71
C GLU A 45 -10.55 -3.06 -0.97
N GLU A 46 -10.14 -4.31 -0.90
CA GLU A 46 -10.90 -5.33 -0.22
C GLU A 46 -10.93 -5.12 1.30
N ALA A 47 -9.78 -4.81 1.87
CA ALA A 47 -9.65 -4.65 3.31
C ALA A 47 -10.40 -3.43 3.84
N PHE A 48 -10.40 -2.35 3.10
CA PHE A 48 -11.00 -1.08 3.54
C PHE A 48 -12.30 -0.73 2.83
N GLU A 49 -12.73 -1.58 1.92
CA GLU A 49 -13.97 -1.39 1.15
C GLU A 49 -14.02 -0.04 0.43
N ILE A 50 -12.94 0.28 -0.27
CA ILE A 50 -12.81 1.51 -1.05
C ILE A 50 -12.40 1.16 -2.47
N GLU A 51 -12.52 2.14 -3.37
CA GLU A 51 -12.04 1.99 -4.74
C GLU A 51 -10.82 2.86 -4.96
N ILE A 52 -9.79 2.29 -5.56
CA ILE A 52 -8.57 3.01 -5.89
C ILE A 52 -8.39 2.92 -7.40
N PRO A 53 -8.79 3.97 -8.15
CA PRO A 53 -8.63 3.97 -9.62
C PRO A 53 -7.16 3.82 -10.02
N SER A 54 -6.92 3.19 -11.16
CA SER A 54 -5.56 2.98 -11.63
C SER A 54 -4.78 4.29 -11.83
N GLU A 55 -5.47 5.36 -12.16
CA GLU A 55 -4.81 6.66 -12.32
C GLU A 55 -4.28 7.21 -11.01
N ASP A 56 -4.86 6.79 -9.88
CA ASP A 56 -4.38 7.22 -8.56
C ASP A 56 -3.19 6.40 -8.07
N LEU A 57 -2.90 5.28 -8.73
CA LEU A 57 -1.75 4.45 -8.37
C LEU A 57 -0.43 5.20 -8.48
N GLU A 58 -0.35 6.12 -9.38
CA GLU A 58 0.87 6.91 -9.56
C GLU A 58 1.16 7.81 -8.39
N GLU A 59 0.14 8.15 -7.61
CA GLU A 59 0.28 8.99 -6.43
C GLU A 59 0.63 8.18 -5.19
N ILE A 60 0.44 6.86 -5.25
CA ILE A 60 0.73 5.97 -4.12
C ILE A 60 2.15 5.44 -4.27
N LYS A 61 3.09 6.12 -3.65
CA LYS A 61 4.51 5.76 -3.74
C LYS A 61 5.04 5.19 -2.44
N THR A 62 4.50 5.64 -1.31
CA THR A 62 4.95 5.21 0.01
C THR A 62 3.80 4.60 0.80
N VAL A 63 4.16 3.94 1.89
CA VAL A 63 3.15 3.40 2.83
C VAL A 63 2.28 4.55 3.37
N GLY A 64 2.90 5.68 3.67
CA GLY A 64 2.18 6.86 4.14
C GLY A 64 1.16 7.39 3.14
N ASP A 65 1.49 7.31 1.86
CA ASP A 65 0.56 7.73 0.81
C ASP A 65 -0.71 6.87 0.82
N VAL A 66 -0.57 5.58 1.08
CA VAL A 66 -1.71 4.67 1.19
C VAL A 66 -2.57 5.07 2.39
N VAL A 67 -1.93 5.33 3.52
CA VAL A 67 -2.64 5.74 4.73
C VAL A 67 -3.48 6.99 4.46
N SER A 68 -2.86 7.99 3.85
CA SER A 68 -3.53 9.25 3.52
C SER A 68 -4.70 9.02 2.56
N TYR A 69 -4.47 8.19 1.55
CA TYR A 69 -5.49 7.89 0.56
C TYR A 69 -6.71 7.24 1.20
N VAL A 70 -6.48 6.21 2.00
CA VAL A 70 -7.56 5.49 2.66
C VAL A 70 -8.33 6.41 3.60
N GLU A 71 -7.62 7.23 4.36
CA GLU A 71 -8.26 8.16 5.29
C GLU A 71 -9.13 9.19 4.56
N SER A 72 -8.71 9.59 3.37
CA SER A 72 -9.47 10.55 2.57
C SER A 72 -10.71 9.95 1.91
N HIS A 73 -10.71 8.65 1.70
CA HIS A 73 -11.78 7.96 0.97
C HIS A 73 -12.66 7.10 1.86
N LYS A 74 -12.42 7.13 3.14
CA LYS A 74 -13.16 6.31 4.09
C LYS A 74 -14.46 6.93 4.53
#